data_09c1d345be004cf89573de63920d2eab
#
_entry.id   09c1d345be004cf89573de63920d2eab
#
_cell.length_a   1.000
_cell.length_b   1.000
_cell.length_c   1.000
_cell.angle_alpha   90.00
_cell.angle_beta   90.00
_cell.angle_gamma   90.00
#
_symmetry.space_group_name_H-M   'P 1'
#
loop_
_entity.id
_entity.type
_entity.pdbx_description
1 polymer ?
#
loop_
_entity_poly.entity_id
_entity_poly.type
_entity_poly.pdbx_seq_one_letter_code
_entity_poly.pdbx_strand_id
1 'polypeptide(L)'
;MDEGKMRKLLVIEAVLDPVADKLLRQPSQPVKTIDGVVREVAEFLEYQMTLQHGGRGASGFAAVQFGEPIRLIIFQWDTLTNRVLINPEVVSEKDSVTKIEECFSIPDHVFIVARPKMVKCRGLNLNGETVTVKGRDKMARLLKHEIDHLDGILIDQIAERRLY
;
A
#
# COMPACT_ATOMS: atom_id res chain seq x y z
N MET A 1 1.44 -18.82 -25.62
CA MET A 1 0.59 -17.69 -25.13
C MET A 1 0.54 -17.84 -23.63
N ASP A 2 1.27 -16.99 -22.96
CA ASP A 2 1.29 -16.97 -21.49
C ASP A 2 -0.09 -16.46 -21.05
N GLU A 3 -0.87 -17.32 -20.41
CA GLU A 3 -2.12 -16.90 -19.77
C GLU A 3 -1.72 -15.94 -18.65
N GLY A 4 -1.86 -14.65 -18.92
CA GLY A 4 -1.43 -13.59 -18.02
C GLY A 4 -1.91 -13.87 -16.60
N LYS A 5 -1.00 -14.01 -15.68
CA LYS A 5 -1.27 -14.19 -14.24
C LYS A 5 -2.32 -13.18 -13.81
N MET A 6 -3.54 -13.64 -13.59
CA MET A 6 -4.65 -12.77 -13.19
C MET A 6 -4.38 -12.24 -11.79
N ARG A 7 -3.98 -10.99 -11.70
CA ARG A 7 -3.79 -10.30 -10.42
C ARG A 7 -5.15 -10.03 -9.80
N LYS A 8 -5.35 -10.50 -8.59
CA LYS A 8 -6.57 -10.33 -7.82
C LYS A 8 -6.22 -9.70 -6.47
N LEU A 9 -7.10 -8.83 -5.97
CA LEU A 9 -6.96 -8.29 -4.62
C LEU A 9 -6.98 -9.42 -3.59
N LEU A 10 -5.95 -9.49 -2.76
CA LEU A 10 -5.87 -10.44 -1.65
C LEU A 10 -6.65 -9.89 -0.45
N VAL A 11 -7.53 -10.72 0.05
CA VAL A 11 -8.46 -10.38 1.14
C VAL A 11 -8.30 -11.41 2.24
N ILE A 12 -8.19 -10.95 3.48
CA ILE A 12 -8.26 -11.78 4.67
C ILE A 12 -9.72 -11.76 5.13
N GLU A 13 -10.43 -12.83 4.84
CA GLU A 13 -11.81 -13.04 5.30
C GLU A 13 -11.85 -13.79 6.64
N ALA A 14 -13.04 -13.86 7.26
CA ALA A 14 -13.26 -14.62 8.50
C ALA A 14 -12.98 -16.12 8.32
N VAL A 15 -13.10 -16.64 7.10
CA VAL A 15 -12.56 -17.95 6.71
C VAL A 15 -11.24 -17.65 5.98
N LEU A 16 -10.16 -17.75 6.73
CA LEU A 16 -8.81 -17.42 6.28
C LEU A 16 -8.47 -18.08 4.94
N ASP A 17 -8.15 -17.28 3.93
CA ASP A 17 -7.32 -17.75 2.83
C ASP A 17 -5.86 -17.82 3.34
N PRO A 18 -5.34 -19.03 3.66
CA PRO A 18 -4.01 -19.14 4.26
C PRO A 18 -2.89 -18.65 3.32
N VAL A 19 -3.15 -18.62 2.02
CA VAL A 19 -2.19 -18.15 1.01
C VAL A 19 -2.13 -16.64 1.02
N ALA A 20 -3.28 -15.97 1.01
CA ALA A 20 -3.37 -14.52 1.11
C ALA A 20 -2.82 -14.00 2.43
N ASP A 21 -3.20 -14.61 3.55
CA ASP A 21 -2.71 -14.27 4.88
C ASP A 21 -1.18 -14.36 4.96
N LYS A 22 -0.63 -15.49 4.52
CA LYS A 22 0.82 -15.71 4.50
C LYS A 22 1.55 -14.66 3.65
N LEU A 23 1.05 -14.36 2.45
CA LEU A 23 1.70 -13.44 1.54
C LEU A 23 1.65 -12.00 2.07
N LEU A 24 0.49 -11.56 2.57
CA LEU A 24 0.29 -10.21 3.09
C LEU A 24 1.07 -9.93 4.39
N ARG A 25 1.41 -10.97 5.16
CA ARG A 25 2.17 -10.84 6.41
C ARG A 25 3.66 -11.10 6.26
N GLN A 26 4.17 -11.21 5.04
CA GLN A 26 5.59 -11.35 4.76
C GLN A 26 6.16 -10.07 4.15
N PRO A 27 7.40 -9.69 4.49
CA PRO A 27 8.08 -8.57 3.85
C PRO A 27 8.20 -8.78 2.33
N SER A 28 7.85 -7.76 1.56
CA SER A 28 8.02 -7.72 0.12
C SER A 28 9.50 -7.54 -0.26
N GLN A 29 9.88 -8.10 -1.41
CA GLN A 29 11.25 -8.06 -1.89
C GLN A 29 11.62 -6.72 -2.51
N PRO A 30 12.81 -6.19 -2.28
CA PRO A 30 13.29 -5.00 -2.97
C PRO A 30 13.32 -5.21 -4.49
N VAL A 31 12.90 -4.19 -5.21
CA VAL A 31 13.05 -4.12 -6.68
C VAL A 31 14.51 -3.83 -7.00
N LYS A 32 15.17 -4.75 -7.69
CA LYS A 32 16.58 -4.59 -8.10
C LYS A 32 16.72 -3.84 -9.42
N THR A 33 15.78 -4.06 -10.34
CA THR A 33 15.75 -3.44 -11.66
C THR A 33 14.33 -3.03 -12.01
N ILE A 34 14.15 -1.82 -12.50
CA ILE A 34 12.86 -1.32 -12.96
C ILE A 34 12.67 -1.73 -14.43
N ASP A 35 12.32 -2.99 -14.61
CA ASP A 35 12.11 -3.62 -15.92
C ASP A 35 10.63 -3.54 -16.37
N GLY A 36 10.31 -4.26 -17.45
CA GLY A 36 8.96 -4.33 -18.00
C GLY A 36 7.95 -4.88 -17.00
N VAL A 37 8.31 -5.88 -16.21
CA VAL A 37 7.41 -6.50 -15.21
C VAL A 37 7.04 -5.50 -14.11
N VAL A 38 8.00 -4.75 -13.59
CA VAL A 38 7.76 -3.72 -12.58
C VAL A 38 6.84 -2.62 -13.14
N ARG A 39 7.03 -2.23 -14.41
CA ARG A 39 6.16 -1.23 -15.08
C ARG A 39 4.75 -1.75 -15.28
N GLU A 40 4.58 -3.01 -15.69
CA GLU A 40 3.26 -3.64 -15.81
C GLU A 40 2.52 -3.71 -14.46
N VAL A 41 3.23 -3.99 -13.37
CA VAL A 41 2.64 -3.96 -12.02
C VAL A 41 2.20 -2.53 -11.67
N ALA A 42 3.00 -1.52 -11.95
CA ALA A 42 2.65 -0.13 -11.69
C ALA A 42 1.43 0.32 -12.51
N GLU A 43 1.38 -0.02 -13.80
CA GLU A 43 0.24 0.27 -14.69
C GLU A 43 -1.03 -0.46 -14.23
N PHE A 44 -0.91 -1.71 -13.79
CA PHE A 44 -2.02 -2.46 -13.24
C PHE A 44 -2.57 -1.79 -11.97
N LEU A 45 -1.72 -1.35 -11.04
CA LEU A 45 -2.14 -0.64 -9.84
C LEU A 45 -2.77 0.71 -10.17
N GLU A 46 -2.23 1.44 -11.14
CA GLU A 46 -2.84 2.69 -11.64
C GLU A 46 -4.27 2.44 -12.14
N TYR A 47 -4.48 1.37 -12.90
CA TYR A 47 -5.81 0.97 -13.35
C TYR A 47 -6.73 0.62 -12.16
N GLN A 48 -6.25 -0.10 -11.16
CA GLN A 48 -7.02 -0.41 -9.95
C GLN A 48 -7.43 0.85 -9.20
N MET A 49 -6.56 1.85 -9.12
CA MET A 49 -6.89 3.15 -8.54
C MET A 49 -8.06 3.80 -9.27
N THR A 50 -8.11 3.72 -10.61
CA THR A 50 -9.22 4.29 -11.39
C THR A 50 -10.54 3.56 -11.16
N LEU A 51 -10.52 2.24 -11.00
CA LEU A 51 -11.73 1.45 -10.74
C LEU A 51 -12.37 1.79 -9.39
N GLN A 52 -11.57 2.17 -8.40
CA GLN A 52 -12.05 2.48 -7.06
C GLN A 52 -12.54 3.93 -6.89
N HIS A 53 -12.34 4.79 -7.88
CA HIS A 53 -12.80 6.19 -7.83
C HIS A 53 -14.33 6.36 -7.87
N GLY A 54 -15.10 5.30 -8.10
CA GLY A 54 -16.55 5.35 -8.24
C GLY A 54 -17.39 5.33 -6.96
N GLY A 55 -16.81 5.60 -5.75
CA GLY A 55 -17.67 5.66 -4.55
C GLY A 55 -16.96 5.65 -3.20
N ARG A 56 -16.01 4.79 -2.94
CA ARG A 56 -15.11 4.80 -1.78
C ARG A 56 -13.71 4.52 -2.28
N GLY A 57 -13.16 5.48 -3.02
CA GLY A 57 -11.90 5.29 -3.74
C GLY A 57 -10.76 4.91 -2.83
N ALA A 58 -10.00 3.91 -3.23
CA ALA A 58 -8.71 3.65 -2.65
C ALA A 58 -7.84 4.91 -2.79
N SER A 59 -7.22 5.29 -1.68
CA SER A 59 -6.23 6.38 -1.72
C SER A 59 -4.84 5.85 -2.06
N GLY A 60 -4.62 4.53 -1.99
CA GLY A 60 -3.38 3.86 -2.33
C GLY A 60 -3.51 2.34 -2.34
N PHE A 61 -2.48 1.69 -2.88
CA PHE A 61 -2.28 0.25 -2.87
C PHE A 61 -0.80 -0.10 -2.79
N ALA A 62 -0.50 -1.21 -2.15
CA ALA A 62 0.79 -1.89 -2.25
C ALA A 62 0.68 -3.08 -3.22
N ALA A 63 1.75 -3.35 -3.96
CA ALA A 63 1.77 -4.41 -4.97
C ALA A 63 1.45 -5.80 -4.39
N VAL A 64 1.87 -6.07 -3.15
CA VAL A 64 1.60 -7.33 -2.45
C VAL A 64 0.11 -7.61 -2.27
N GLN A 65 -0.75 -6.59 -2.20
CA GLN A 65 -2.20 -6.76 -2.10
C GLN A 65 -2.80 -7.43 -3.35
N PHE A 66 -2.09 -7.43 -4.47
CA PHE A 66 -2.46 -8.09 -5.71
C PHE A 66 -1.57 -9.28 -6.07
N GLY A 67 -0.90 -9.84 -5.07
CA GLY A 67 -0.08 -11.04 -5.21
C GLY A 67 1.31 -10.79 -5.80
N GLU A 68 1.76 -9.55 -5.84
CA GLU A 68 3.10 -9.17 -6.31
C GLU A 68 3.96 -8.71 -5.12
N PRO A 69 4.75 -9.61 -4.51
CA PRO A 69 5.49 -9.31 -3.27
C PRO A 69 6.78 -8.52 -3.55
N ILE A 70 6.65 -7.40 -4.23
CA ILE A 70 7.71 -6.43 -4.51
C ILE A 70 7.46 -5.11 -3.79
N ARG A 71 8.51 -4.40 -3.45
CA ARG A 71 8.42 -3.12 -2.73
C ARG A 71 8.02 -1.99 -3.69
N LEU A 72 6.74 -1.95 -4.02
CA LEU A 72 6.13 -0.93 -4.86
C LEU A 72 4.78 -0.53 -4.27
N ILE A 73 4.56 0.77 -4.12
CA ILE A 73 3.27 1.35 -3.73
C ILE A 73 2.82 2.36 -4.77
N ILE A 74 1.50 2.51 -4.88
CA ILE A 74 0.87 3.62 -5.57
C ILE A 74 -0.01 4.38 -4.57
N PHE A 75 -0.07 5.69 -4.70
CA PHE A 75 -0.89 6.53 -3.82
C PHE A 75 -1.39 7.77 -4.55
N GLN A 76 -2.57 8.22 -4.18
CA GLN A 76 -3.15 9.45 -4.71
C GLN A 76 -2.39 10.64 -4.13
N TRP A 77 -1.77 11.42 -5.02
CA TRP A 77 -1.04 12.63 -4.64
C TRP A 77 -1.97 13.85 -4.51
N ASP A 78 -2.84 14.02 -5.49
CA ASP A 78 -3.90 15.03 -5.53
C ASP A 78 -5.14 14.46 -6.21
N THR A 79 -6.13 15.28 -6.49
CA THR A 79 -7.41 14.85 -7.07
C THR A 79 -7.29 14.27 -8.49
N LEU A 80 -6.19 14.51 -9.18
CA LEU A 80 -5.99 14.16 -10.60
C LEU A 80 -4.81 13.22 -10.83
N THR A 81 -3.88 13.11 -9.88
CA THR A 81 -2.62 12.38 -10.08
C THR A 81 -2.37 11.34 -9.00
N ASN A 82 -1.93 10.17 -9.44
CA ASN A 82 -1.33 9.16 -8.59
C ASN A 82 0.18 9.18 -8.74
N ARG A 83 0.89 8.72 -7.74
CA ARG A 83 2.34 8.54 -7.77
C ARG A 83 2.73 7.13 -7.38
N VAL A 84 3.75 6.61 -8.05
CA VAL A 84 4.40 5.35 -7.72
C VAL A 84 5.68 5.62 -6.93
N LEU A 85 5.91 4.82 -5.90
CA LEU A 85 7.14 4.84 -5.14
C LEU A 85 7.68 3.41 -5.00
N ILE A 86 8.91 3.21 -5.49
CA ILE A 86 9.59 1.92 -5.51
C ILE A 86 10.66 1.91 -4.41
N ASN A 87 10.77 0.80 -3.70
CA ASN A 87 11.65 0.64 -2.54
C ASN A 87 11.51 1.78 -1.53
N PRO A 88 10.29 2.12 -1.10
CA PRO A 88 10.11 3.22 -0.18
C PRO A 88 10.73 2.92 1.18
N GLU A 89 11.37 3.93 1.75
CA GLU A 89 11.89 3.96 3.11
C GLU A 89 11.31 5.15 3.87
N VAL A 90 10.91 4.94 5.11
CA VAL A 90 10.58 6.04 6.02
C VAL A 90 11.86 6.63 6.56
N VAL A 91 12.14 7.88 6.21
CA VAL A 91 13.35 8.61 6.62
C VAL A 91 13.15 9.30 7.97
N SER A 92 11.96 9.82 8.21
CA SER A 92 11.61 10.44 9.48
C SER A 92 10.10 10.44 9.72
N GLU A 93 9.73 10.36 10.98
CA GLU A 93 8.37 10.46 11.48
C GLU A 93 8.32 11.53 12.58
N LYS A 94 7.19 12.23 12.70
CA LYS A 94 6.99 13.20 13.74
C LYS A 94 5.54 13.23 14.22
N ASP A 95 5.39 13.38 15.53
CA ASP A 95 4.12 13.42 16.24
C ASP A 95 3.30 12.13 16.02
N SER A 96 2.18 11.99 16.70
CA SER A 96 1.27 10.87 16.53
C SER A 96 -0.17 11.33 16.63
N VAL A 97 -1.04 10.71 15.84
CA VAL A 97 -2.48 10.94 15.90
C VAL A 97 -3.23 9.62 15.69
N THR A 98 -4.15 9.35 16.59
CA THR A 98 -4.99 8.15 16.54
C THR A 98 -6.29 8.46 15.78
N LYS A 99 -6.59 7.68 14.77
CA LYS A 99 -7.81 7.80 13.94
C LYS A 99 -8.32 6.45 13.50
N ILE A 100 -9.54 6.45 12.96
CA ILE A 100 -10.15 5.31 12.29
C ILE A 100 -9.39 5.02 10.98
N GLU A 101 -9.18 3.74 10.70
CA GLU A 101 -8.53 3.25 9.49
C GLU A 101 -9.18 1.94 9.02
N GLU A 102 -9.28 1.78 7.72
CA GLU A 102 -9.79 0.59 7.04
C GLU A 102 -8.74 0.09 6.05
N CYS A 103 -8.82 -1.16 5.66
CA CYS A 103 -7.93 -1.76 4.67
C CYS A 103 -8.74 -2.64 3.71
N PHE A 104 -8.51 -2.50 2.41
CA PHE A 104 -9.17 -3.32 1.39
C PHE A 104 -8.85 -4.81 1.52
N SER A 105 -7.71 -5.15 2.09
CA SER A 105 -7.33 -6.55 2.36
C SER A 105 -7.97 -7.13 3.62
N ILE A 106 -8.62 -6.30 4.45
CA ILE A 106 -9.39 -6.71 5.64
C ILE A 106 -10.77 -6.02 5.57
N PRO A 107 -11.64 -6.43 4.64
CA PRO A 107 -12.93 -5.80 4.44
C PRO A 107 -13.84 -5.96 5.65
N ASP A 108 -14.83 -5.08 5.75
CA ASP A 108 -15.88 -5.11 6.80
C ASP A 108 -15.36 -4.90 8.23
N HIS A 109 -14.10 -4.49 8.38
CA HIS A 109 -13.50 -4.19 9.67
C HIS A 109 -12.97 -2.77 9.73
N VAL A 110 -13.21 -2.14 10.86
CA VAL A 110 -12.77 -0.78 11.17
C VAL A 110 -11.90 -0.81 12.40
N PHE A 111 -10.76 -0.16 12.33
CA PHE A 111 -9.74 -0.16 13.38
C PHE A 111 -9.43 1.27 13.84
N ILE A 112 -9.01 1.38 15.10
CA ILE A 112 -8.43 2.61 15.64
C ILE A 112 -6.91 2.44 15.62
N VAL A 113 -6.21 3.29 14.87
CA VAL A 113 -4.77 3.17 14.62
C VAL A 113 -4.05 4.48 14.89
N ALA A 114 -3.00 4.42 15.70
CA ALA A 114 -2.07 5.52 15.86
C ALA A 114 -1.09 5.58 14.68
N ARG A 115 -0.95 6.74 14.08
CA ARG A 115 -0.06 7.00 12.94
C ARG A 115 0.73 8.29 13.14
N PRO A 116 1.93 8.40 12.56
CA PRO A 116 2.64 9.68 12.54
C PRO A 116 1.78 10.77 11.89
N LYS A 117 1.83 11.96 12.44
CA LYS A 117 1.19 13.14 11.86
C LYS A 117 1.96 13.67 10.67
N MET A 118 3.28 13.48 10.65
CA MET A 118 4.16 13.83 9.55
C MET A 118 5.11 12.68 9.25
N VAL A 119 5.33 12.42 7.96
CA VAL A 119 6.24 11.39 7.45
C VAL A 119 7.07 11.97 6.32
N LYS A 120 8.34 11.63 6.29
CA LYS A 120 9.21 11.82 5.14
C LYS A 120 9.66 10.46 4.65
N CYS A 121 9.32 10.14 3.41
CA CYS A 121 9.71 8.92 2.73
C CYS A 121 10.67 9.22 1.59
N ARG A 122 11.54 8.26 1.28
CA ARG A 122 12.42 8.29 0.11
C ARG A 122 12.28 6.98 -0.63
N GLY A 123 12.34 7.02 -1.95
CA GLY A 123 12.29 5.84 -2.81
C GLY A 123 12.64 6.22 -4.24
N LEU A 124 12.35 5.34 -5.19
CA LEU A 124 12.57 5.57 -6.61
C LEU A 124 11.23 5.81 -7.32
N ASN A 125 11.24 6.68 -8.32
CA ASN A 125 10.17 6.74 -9.30
C ASN A 125 10.38 5.70 -10.42
N LEU A 126 9.46 5.61 -11.39
CA LEU A 126 9.56 4.66 -12.51
C LEU A 126 10.74 4.95 -13.46
N ASN A 127 11.35 6.11 -13.40
CA ASN A 127 12.57 6.43 -14.15
C ASN A 127 13.85 6.00 -13.42
N GLY A 128 13.73 5.45 -12.20
CA GLY A 128 14.87 5.07 -11.37
C GLY A 128 15.51 6.25 -10.62
N GLU A 129 14.85 7.40 -10.63
CA GLU A 129 15.34 8.59 -9.94
C GLU A 129 14.91 8.56 -8.47
N THR A 130 15.81 8.92 -7.58
CA THR A 130 15.51 9.06 -6.15
C THR A 130 14.57 10.24 -5.93
N VAL A 131 13.45 10.00 -5.30
CA VAL A 131 12.47 11.02 -4.95
C VAL A 131 12.18 11.01 -3.45
N THR A 132 11.88 12.18 -2.92
CA THR A 132 11.45 12.36 -1.52
C THR A 132 10.00 12.81 -1.50
N VAL A 133 9.19 12.11 -0.71
CA VAL A 133 7.78 12.42 -0.49
C VAL A 133 7.59 12.84 0.96
N LYS A 134 7.00 14.00 1.18
CA LYS A 134 6.61 14.49 2.52
C LYS A 134 5.11 14.40 2.65
N GLY A 135 4.63 13.63 3.61
CA GLY A 135 3.23 13.50 3.94
C GLY A 135 2.89 14.16 5.27
N ARG A 136 1.70 14.77 5.34
CA ARG A 136 1.12 15.29 6.56
C ARG A 136 -0.30 14.78 6.72
N ASP A 137 -0.73 14.54 7.95
CA ASP A 137 -2.09 14.12 8.30
C ASP A 137 -2.57 12.91 7.49
N LYS A 138 -3.55 13.07 6.61
CA LYS A 138 -4.08 11.98 5.76
C LYS A 138 -3.00 11.35 4.88
N MET A 139 -2.13 12.16 4.29
CA MET A 139 -1.04 11.66 3.44
C MET A 139 0.01 10.89 4.25
N ALA A 140 0.35 11.34 5.45
CA ALA A 140 1.27 10.61 6.32
C ALA A 140 0.70 9.24 6.71
N ARG A 141 -0.58 9.18 7.05
CA ARG A 141 -1.31 7.94 7.34
C ARG A 141 -1.30 6.98 6.14
N LEU A 142 -1.64 7.48 4.96
CA LEU A 142 -1.66 6.71 3.73
C LEU A 142 -0.28 6.11 3.42
N LEU A 143 0.76 6.92 3.39
CA LEU A 143 2.13 6.44 3.10
C LEU A 143 2.58 5.36 4.08
N LYS A 144 2.31 5.54 5.37
CA LYS A 144 2.62 4.53 6.39
C LYS A 144 1.83 3.25 6.22
N HIS A 145 0.54 3.34 5.90
CA HIS A 145 -0.31 2.19 5.65
C HIS A 145 0.23 1.35 4.48
N GLU A 146 0.54 1.98 3.36
CA GLU A 146 1.03 1.27 2.18
C GLU A 146 2.45 0.72 2.38
N ILE A 147 3.33 1.43 3.10
CA ILE A 147 4.67 0.93 3.42
C ILE A 147 4.58 -0.24 4.41
N ASP A 148 3.68 -0.20 5.38
CA ASP A 148 3.46 -1.32 6.30
C ASP A 148 3.07 -2.60 5.55
N HIS A 149 2.25 -2.52 4.50
CA HIS A 149 1.98 -3.68 3.62
C HIS A 149 3.27 -4.28 3.04
N LEU A 150 4.23 -3.44 2.64
CA LEU A 150 5.52 -3.91 2.13
C LEU A 150 6.41 -4.55 3.21
N ASP A 151 6.18 -4.20 4.46
CA ASP A 151 6.88 -4.76 5.61
C ASP A 151 6.15 -5.99 6.20
N GLY A 152 5.05 -6.41 5.57
CA GLY A 152 4.22 -7.53 6.03
C GLY A 152 3.38 -7.18 7.26
N ILE A 153 3.10 -5.91 7.49
CA ILE A 153 2.34 -5.40 8.63
C ILE A 153 0.96 -4.97 8.17
N LEU A 154 -0.07 -5.55 8.76
CA LEU A 154 -1.47 -5.18 8.55
C LEU A 154 -2.03 -4.40 9.74
N ILE A 155 -3.08 -3.63 9.49
CA ILE A 155 -3.68 -2.76 10.52
C ILE A 155 -4.19 -3.52 11.75
N ASP A 156 -4.62 -4.77 11.60
CA ASP A 156 -5.06 -5.62 12.70
C ASP A 156 -3.95 -5.94 13.71
N GLN A 157 -2.67 -5.90 13.26
CA GLN A 157 -1.49 -6.16 14.10
C GLN A 157 -1.07 -4.96 14.94
N ILE A 158 -1.43 -3.73 14.51
CA ILE A 158 -0.98 -2.47 15.12
C ILE A 158 -2.12 -1.61 15.67
N ALA A 159 -3.36 -2.04 15.47
CA ALA A 159 -4.52 -1.33 15.96
C ALA A 159 -4.56 -1.29 17.48
N GLU A 160 -4.91 -0.14 18.05
CA GLU A 160 -5.23 -0.02 19.48
C GLU A 160 -6.54 -0.74 19.80
N ARG A 161 -7.48 -0.71 18.86
CA ARG A 161 -8.79 -1.37 18.98
C ARG A 161 -9.42 -1.63 17.62
N ARG A 162 -10.12 -2.76 17.50
CA ARG A 162 -11.07 -3.04 16.43
C ARG A 162 -12.46 -2.57 16.86
N LEU A 163 -13.19 -1.89 15.97
CA LEU A 163 -14.55 -1.37 16.26
C LEU A 163 -15.65 -2.32 15.79
N TYR A 164 -15.45 -2.98 14.63
CA TYR A 164 -16.38 -3.93 14.03
C TYR A 164 -15.59 -5.12 13.48
#